data_c1a92d59b375b977827a612e4a106b75
#
_entry.id   c1a92d59b375b977827a612e4a106b75
#
_cell.length_a   1.000
_cell.length_b   1.000
_cell.length_c   1.000
_cell.angle_alpha   90.00
_cell.angle_beta   90.00
_cell.angle_gamma   90.00
#
_symmetry.space_group_name_H-M   'P 1'
#
loop_
_entity.id
_entity.type
_entity.pdbx_description
1 polymer ?
#
loop_
_entity_poly.entity_id
_entity_poly.type
_entity_poly.pdbx_seq_one_letter_code
_entity_poly.pdbx_strand_id
1 'polypeptide(L)'
;MISSTALPTAATKPPSVPPSIERLLLLPLIALPILWLAGYFFPPINHDVAAILDVSARWVNGERLYVEVIDENLPLTFVVHALPVLTSKILPGDPSFWFTAWVVAGIFASFWACRRLVKLVPSADHALTEALLPPVLLFLFTVLPNEHFGQREHILFVACAPYMIASMARGEGILLSRGSSIAIGLVAGVALAMKPHYLAIPAALELYLLIRRGWRTTLTDPIPWAIGLVAVAHFVSMYTIFREYGEFVMPLAVEAYAPIGDTGWRGVLTSNVLAPTLIALVIFGLIAVIFTKTAAARVLVVFGIGAAISAIAQAKGWPYHVLPALSAAILLAALTVRRRSTATCRSAAAAITCRWR
;
A
#
# COMPACT_ATOMS: atom_id res chain seq x y z
N MET A 1 -5.49 -64.16 34.99
CA MET A 1 -4.58 -63.05 34.72
C MET A 1 -4.27 -63.10 33.22
N ILE A 2 -4.96 -62.28 32.41
CA ILE A 2 -4.70 -62.16 30.98
C ILE A 2 -4.24 -60.74 30.77
N SER A 3 -2.94 -60.58 30.46
CA SER A 3 -2.32 -59.29 30.15
C SER A 3 -2.63 -58.93 28.69
N SER A 4 -3.41 -57.87 28.49
CA SER A 4 -3.68 -57.28 27.17
C SER A 4 -2.62 -56.22 26.90
N THR A 5 -1.63 -56.53 26.08
CA THR A 5 -0.70 -55.56 25.50
C THR A 5 -1.35 -54.93 24.27
N ALA A 6 -1.88 -53.69 24.43
CA ALA A 6 -2.33 -52.86 23.32
C ALA A 6 -1.11 -52.30 22.59
N LEU A 7 -0.96 -52.63 21.31
CA LEU A 7 0.00 -52.03 20.37
C LEU A 7 -0.36 -50.56 20.10
N PRO A 8 0.58 -49.62 20.10
CA PRO A 8 0.31 -48.25 19.74
C PRO A 8 0.08 -48.17 18.25
N THR A 9 -1.13 -47.79 17.84
CA THR A 9 -1.47 -47.44 16.46
C THR A 9 -0.72 -46.15 16.06
N ALA A 10 0.25 -46.31 15.16
CA ALA A 10 0.94 -45.17 14.54
C ALA A 10 -0.07 -44.29 13.83
N ALA A 11 -0.27 -43.07 14.32
CA ALA A 11 -1.07 -42.06 13.66
C ALA A 11 -0.42 -41.71 12.29
N THR A 12 -1.03 -42.15 11.23
CA THR A 12 -0.59 -41.84 9.86
C THR A 12 -0.73 -40.31 9.65
N LYS A 13 0.41 -39.65 9.48
CA LYS A 13 0.48 -38.23 9.11
C LYS A 13 -0.28 -38.03 7.78
N PRO A 14 -1.19 -37.04 7.68
CA PRO A 14 -1.89 -36.81 6.41
C PRO A 14 -0.87 -36.59 5.29
N PRO A 15 -1.15 -37.04 4.06
CA PRO A 15 -0.23 -36.92 2.96
C PRO A 15 0.12 -35.43 2.75
N SER A 16 1.36 -35.08 3.00
CA SER A 16 1.90 -33.76 2.68
C SER A 16 2.03 -33.67 1.17
N VAL A 17 1.45 -32.60 0.57
CA VAL A 17 1.70 -32.30 -0.84
C VAL A 17 3.22 -32.22 -1.04
N PRO A 18 3.78 -32.92 -2.03
CA PRO A 18 5.21 -32.89 -2.26
C PRO A 18 5.67 -31.42 -2.44
N PRO A 19 6.76 -30.98 -1.80
CA PRO A 19 7.24 -29.60 -1.89
C PRO A 19 7.54 -29.15 -3.33
N SER A 20 7.68 -30.07 -4.27
CA SER A 20 7.80 -29.81 -5.71
C SER A 20 6.50 -29.29 -6.33
N ILE A 21 5.34 -29.80 -5.95
CA ILE A 21 4.03 -29.38 -6.49
C ILE A 21 3.63 -28.01 -5.91
N GLU A 22 3.85 -27.78 -4.62
CA GLU A 22 3.61 -26.46 -4.03
C GLU A 22 4.47 -25.36 -4.69
N ARG A 23 5.74 -25.65 -4.96
CA ARG A 23 6.63 -24.73 -5.67
C ARG A 23 6.20 -24.50 -7.11
N LEU A 24 5.73 -25.53 -7.80
CA LEU A 24 5.24 -25.43 -9.18
C LEU A 24 3.98 -24.56 -9.28
N LEU A 25 3.08 -24.61 -8.29
CA LEU A 25 1.88 -23.78 -8.21
C LEU A 25 2.18 -22.33 -7.83
N LEU A 26 3.26 -22.06 -7.07
CA LEU A 26 3.68 -20.72 -6.70
C LEU A 26 4.42 -19.99 -7.82
N LEU A 27 5.06 -20.71 -8.74
CA LEU A 27 5.81 -20.13 -9.86
C LEU A 27 4.95 -19.15 -10.71
N PRO A 28 3.74 -19.49 -11.20
CA PRO A 28 2.93 -18.56 -11.97
C PRO A 28 2.47 -17.35 -11.16
N LEU A 29 2.23 -17.51 -9.85
CA LEU A 29 1.83 -16.40 -8.96
C LEU A 29 2.93 -15.35 -8.75
N ILE A 30 4.19 -15.71 -9.00
CA ILE A 30 5.35 -14.81 -8.93
C ILE A 30 5.77 -14.38 -10.33
N ALA A 31 5.82 -15.31 -11.29
CA ALA A 31 6.28 -15.05 -12.64
C ALA A 31 5.35 -14.09 -13.40
N LEU A 32 4.02 -14.26 -13.30
CA LEU A 32 3.06 -13.39 -13.98
C LEU A 32 3.19 -11.93 -13.57
N PRO A 33 3.23 -11.55 -12.27
CA PRO A 33 3.47 -10.18 -11.86
C PRO A 33 4.78 -9.59 -12.37
N ILE A 34 5.86 -10.39 -12.43
CA ILE A 34 7.16 -9.94 -12.92
C ILE A 34 7.12 -9.74 -14.45
N LEU A 35 6.51 -10.67 -15.19
CA LEU A 35 6.31 -10.53 -16.63
C LEU A 35 5.41 -9.34 -16.97
N TRP A 36 4.39 -9.07 -16.13
CA TRP A 36 3.53 -7.92 -16.29
C TRP A 36 4.29 -6.60 -16.19
N LEU A 37 5.28 -6.52 -15.28
CA LEU A 37 6.16 -5.35 -15.17
C LEU A 37 6.91 -5.05 -16.47
N ALA A 38 7.35 -6.06 -17.20
CA ALA A 38 8.03 -5.87 -18.47
C ALA A 38 7.12 -5.16 -19.49
N GLY A 39 5.81 -5.37 -19.44
CA GLY A 39 4.85 -4.71 -20.31
C GLY A 39 4.83 -3.18 -20.15
N TYR A 40 5.08 -2.66 -18.97
CA TYR A 40 5.07 -1.22 -18.71
C TYR A 40 6.24 -0.44 -19.36
N PHE A 41 7.25 -1.13 -19.89
CA PHE A 41 8.35 -0.49 -20.62
C PHE A 41 8.04 -0.27 -22.11
N PHE A 42 6.98 -0.86 -22.65
CA PHE A 42 6.67 -0.84 -24.09
C PHE A 42 5.50 0.07 -24.51
N PRO A 43 4.36 0.10 -23.83
CA PRO A 43 3.25 0.95 -24.21
C PRO A 43 3.50 2.42 -23.80
N PRO A 44 2.74 3.37 -24.33
CA PRO A 44 2.76 4.72 -23.81
C PRO A 44 2.38 4.68 -22.31
N ILE A 45 3.08 5.46 -21.51
CA ILE A 45 2.73 5.66 -20.10
C ILE A 45 1.38 6.35 -19.97
N ASN A 46 0.77 6.23 -18.79
CA ASN A 46 -0.47 6.92 -18.47
C ASN A 46 -0.39 8.43 -18.78
N HIS A 47 -1.45 9.01 -19.33
CA HIS A 47 -1.46 10.40 -19.78
C HIS A 47 -1.20 11.42 -18.66
N ASP A 48 -1.72 11.19 -17.44
CA ASP A 48 -1.45 12.07 -16.29
C ASP A 48 0.03 12.01 -15.90
N VAL A 49 0.61 10.82 -15.95
CA VAL A 49 2.05 10.62 -15.67
C VAL A 49 2.88 11.30 -16.75
N ALA A 50 2.47 11.18 -18.01
CA ALA A 50 3.15 11.85 -19.14
C ALA A 50 3.14 13.37 -18.97
N ALA A 51 1.99 13.95 -18.62
CA ALA A 51 1.86 15.39 -18.38
C ALA A 51 2.78 15.85 -17.23
N ILE A 52 2.80 15.12 -16.10
CA ILE A 52 3.66 15.45 -14.96
C ILE A 52 5.14 15.34 -15.33
N LEU A 53 5.53 14.35 -16.15
CA LEU A 53 6.91 14.22 -16.64
C LEU A 53 7.30 15.34 -17.59
N ASP A 54 6.40 15.78 -18.47
CA ASP A 54 6.64 16.90 -19.36
C ASP A 54 6.88 18.18 -18.58
N VAL A 55 6.00 18.51 -17.62
CA VAL A 55 6.16 19.66 -16.74
C VAL A 55 7.48 19.57 -15.96
N SER A 56 7.82 18.39 -15.44
CA SER A 56 9.08 18.16 -14.73
C SER A 56 10.29 18.34 -15.66
N ALA A 57 10.21 17.89 -16.90
CA ALA A 57 11.26 18.03 -17.89
C ALA A 57 11.50 19.49 -18.28
N ARG A 58 10.44 20.25 -18.50
CA ARG A 58 10.49 21.69 -18.78
C ARG A 58 11.14 22.45 -17.62
N TRP A 59 10.71 22.14 -16.38
CA TRP A 59 11.32 22.72 -15.18
C TRP A 59 12.82 22.39 -15.05
N VAL A 60 13.21 21.13 -15.23
CA VAL A 60 14.62 20.68 -15.20
C VAL A 60 15.44 21.31 -16.33
N ASN A 61 14.80 21.73 -17.44
CA ASN A 61 15.43 22.44 -18.55
C ASN A 61 15.52 23.96 -18.33
N GLY A 62 15.05 24.47 -17.18
CA GLY A 62 15.24 25.86 -16.79
C GLY A 62 13.99 26.73 -16.87
N GLU A 63 12.83 26.21 -17.33
CA GLU A 63 11.57 26.94 -17.25
C GLU A 63 11.13 27.05 -15.78
N ARG A 64 10.58 28.20 -15.41
CA ARG A 64 10.11 28.43 -14.03
C ARG A 64 8.78 27.76 -13.80
N LEU A 65 8.79 26.78 -12.86
CA LEU A 65 7.58 26.07 -12.43
C LEU A 65 6.58 27.07 -11.83
N TYR A 66 5.32 26.95 -12.22
CA TYR A 66 4.18 27.81 -11.85
C TYR A 66 4.23 29.25 -12.39
N VAL A 67 5.18 29.58 -13.24
CA VAL A 67 5.28 30.88 -13.94
C VAL A 67 5.22 30.69 -15.45
N GLU A 68 6.14 29.89 -15.98
CA GLU A 68 6.23 29.59 -17.41
C GLU A 68 5.58 28.25 -17.74
N VAL A 69 5.57 27.35 -16.75
CA VAL A 69 4.87 26.06 -16.80
C VAL A 69 3.86 26.01 -15.65
N ILE A 70 2.58 26.11 -15.99
CA ILE A 70 1.48 26.12 -15.02
C ILE A 70 0.81 24.76 -14.99
N ASP A 71 0.67 24.20 -13.79
CA ASP A 71 -0.01 22.92 -13.53
C ASP A 71 -0.57 22.93 -12.11
N GLU A 72 -1.70 22.29 -11.87
CA GLU A 72 -2.39 22.29 -10.57
C GLU A 72 -1.75 21.37 -9.54
N ASN A 73 -0.87 20.48 -9.96
CA ASN A 73 -0.20 19.53 -9.06
C ASN A 73 0.76 20.23 -8.10
N LEU A 74 0.85 19.68 -6.89
CA LEU A 74 1.72 20.19 -5.84
C LEU A 74 3.20 20.05 -6.19
N PRO A 75 4.07 20.97 -5.72
CA PRO A 75 5.50 21.02 -6.08
C PRO A 75 6.25 19.71 -5.87
N LEU A 76 5.97 18.98 -4.77
CA LEU A 76 6.64 17.72 -4.46
C LEU A 76 6.39 16.64 -5.54
N THR A 77 5.26 16.71 -6.24
CA THR A 77 4.99 15.84 -7.39
C THR A 77 6.06 16.01 -8.45
N PHE A 78 6.38 17.24 -8.83
CA PHE A 78 7.39 17.52 -9.85
C PHE A 78 8.81 17.24 -9.36
N VAL A 79 9.10 17.49 -8.08
CA VAL A 79 10.40 17.13 -7.46
C VAL A 79 10.66 15.63 -7.58
N VAL A 80 9.65 14.79 -7.29
CA VAL A 80 9.77 13.33 -7.42
C VAL A 80 9.93 12.93 -8.90
N HIS A 81 9.15 13.52 -9.80
CA HIS A 81 9.20 13.20 -11.23
C HIS A 81 10.40 13.84 -11.96
N ALA A 82 11.09 14.80 -11.34
CA ALA A 82 12.37 15.29 -11.85
C ALA A 82 13.49 14.24 -11.78
N LEU A 83 13.43 13.27 -10.86
CA LEU A 83 14.45 12.23 -10.74
C LEU A 83 14.64 11.40 -12.02
N PRO A 84 13.60 10.82 -12.65
CA PRO A 84 13.74 10.14 -13.94
C PRO A 84 14.21 11.07 -15.07
N VAL A 85 13.77 12.33 -15.08
CA VAL A 85 14.25 13.31 -16.06
C VAL A 85 15.75 13.58 -15.91
N LEU A 86 16.22 13.79 -14.69
CA LEU A 86 17.64 13.97 -14.41
C LEU A 86 18.46 12.71 -14.75
N THR A 87 17.88 11.53 -14.50
CA THR A 87 18.52 10.27 -14.86
C THR A 87 18.69 10.14 -16.38
N SER A 88 17.70 10.54 -17.17
CA SER A 88 17.77 10.49 -18.63
C SER A 88 18.79 11.48 -19.24
N LYS A 89 19.21 12.51 -18.49
CA LYS A 89 20.29 13.41 -18.90
C LYS A 89 21.70 12.81 -18.71
N ILE A 90 21.81 11.80 -17.86
CA ILE A 90 23.10 11.18 -17.49
C ILE A 90 23.25 9.82 -18.16
N LEU A 91 22.17 9.07 -18.30
CA LEU A 91 22.14 7.71 -18.80
C LEU A 91 21.31 7.63 -20.09
N PRO A 92 21.63 6.68 -21.01
CA PRO A 92 20.82 6.46 -22.21
C PRO A 92 19.38 6.09 -21.88
N GLY A 93 18.43 6.59 -22.64
CA GLY A 93 16.99 6.36 -22.46
C GLY A 93 16.21 7.65 -22.22
N ASP A 94 14.93 7.62 -22.55
CA ASP A 94 14.05 8.77 -22.37
C ASP A 94 13.50 8.86 -20.91
N PRO A 95 12.91 10.00 -20.52
CA PRO A 95 12.35 10.17 -19.19
C PRO A 95 11.27 9.14 -18.82
N SER A 96 10.47 8.65 -19.79
CA SER A 96 9.41 7.67 -19.57
C SER A 96 9.98 6.30 -19.21
N PHE A 97 11.05 5.87 -19.90
CA PHE A 97 11.78 4.65 -19.57
C PHE A 97 12.34 4.72 -18.14
N TRP A 98 13.00 5.82 -17.81
CA TRP A 98 13.59 5.99 -16.48
C TRP A 98 12.52 6.14 -15.39
N PHE A 99 11.39 6.76 -15.70
CA PHE A 99 10.25 6.80 -14.77
C PHE A 99 9.76 5.38 -14.44
N THR A 100 9.51 4.57 -15.47
CA THR A 100 9.11 3.16 -15.26
C THR A 100 10.16 2.40 -14.46
N ALA A 101 11.45 2.58 -14.77
CA ALA A 101 12.55 1.94 -14.04
C ALA A 101 12.60 2.37 -12.56
N TRP A 102 12.39 3.67 -12.25
CA TRP A 102 12.32 4.17 -10.88
C TRP A 102 11.12 3.60 -10.12
N VAL A 103 9.94 3.52 -10.74
CA VAL A 103 8.75 2.91 -10.12
C VAL A 103 9.00 1.43 -9.85
N VAL A 104 9.56 0.69 -10.81
CA VAL A 104 9.91 -0.73 -10.64
C VAL A 104 10.93 -0.93 -9.53
N ALA A 105 11.97 -0.10 -9.47
CA ALA A 105 12.95 -0.13 -8.37
C ALA A 105 12.27 0.12 -7.02
N GLY A 106 11.35 1.08 -6.94
CA GLY A 106 10.52 1.36 -5.76
C GLY A 106 9.67 0.17 -5.34
N ILE A 107 9.06 -0.53 -6.31
CA ILE A 107 8.30 -1.77 -6.06
C ILE A 107 9.19 -2.84 -5.41
N PHE A 108 10.36 -3.10 -5.96
CA PHE A 108 11.28 -4.09 -5.39
C PHE A 108 11.80 -3.70 -4.02
N ALA A 109 12.13 -2.43 -3.81
CA ALA A 109 12.58 -1.91 -2.51
C ALA A 109 11.47 -2.04 -1.45
N SER A 110 10.24 -1.64 -1.79
CA SER A 110 9.07 -1.76 -0.93
C SER A 110 8.75 -3.22 -0.61
N PHE A 111 8.72 -4.06 -1.63
CA PHE A 111 8.48 -5.50 -1.47
C PHE A 111 9.49 -6.15 -0.52
N TRP A 112 10.78 -5.84 -0.72
CA TRP A 112 11.83 -6.35 0.15
C TRP A 112 11.70 -5.85 1.60
N ALA A 113 11.38 -4.54 1.79
CA ALA A 113 11.13 -3.97 3.11
C ALA A 113 9.91 -4.66 3.78
N CYS A 114 8.82 -4.84 3.04
CA CYS A 114 7.62 -5.53 3.52
C CYS A 114 7.93 -6.98 3.95
N ARG A 115 8.71 -7.70 3.15
CA ARG A 115 9.15 -9.07 3.50
C ARG A 115 10.00 -9.13 4.77
N ARG A 116 10.80 -8.11 5.04
CA ARG A 116 11.57 -8.05 6.29
C ARG A 116 10.69 -7.68 7.49
N LEU A 117 9.80 -6.72 7.30
CA LEU A 117 8.94 -6.24 8.37
C LEU A 117 7.90 -7.26 8.80
N VAL A 118 7.35 -8.04 7.86
CA VAL A 118 6.35 -9.07 8.19
C VAL A 118 6.89 -10.13 9.14
N LYS A 119 8.20 -10.42 9.09
CA LYS A 119 8.86 -11.35 10.02
C LYS A 119 8.87 -10.86 11.47
N LEU A 120 8.67 -9.56 11.67
CA LEU A 120 8.59 -8.95 13.00
C LEU A 120 7.17 -8.99 13.59
N VAL A 121 6.14 -9.31 12.77
CA VAL A 121 4.75 -9.33 13.23
C VAL A 121 4.46 -10.65 13.93
N PRO A 122 4.33 -10.68 15.27
CA PRO A 122 4.04 -11.90 16.02
C PRO A 122 2.54 -12.22 15.88
N SER A 123 2.17 -13.01 14.92
CA SER A 123 0.80 -13.48 14.81
C SER A 123 0.74 -15.00 14.95
N ALA A 124 -0.38 -15.52 15.46
CA ALA A 124 -0.64 -16.96 15.50
C ALA A 124 -0.64 -17.60 14.10
N ASP A 125 -0.76 -16.76 13.06
CA ASP A 125 -0.77 -17.14 11.64
C ASP A 125 0.49 -16.62 10.91
N HIS A 126 1.64 -16.51 11.59
CA HIS A 126 2.88 -15.97 11.03
C HIS A 126 3.30 -16.67 9.74
N ALA A 127 3.35 -17.99 9.72
CA ALA A 127 3.67 -18.78 8.52
C ALA A 127 2.71 -18.51 7.36
N LEU A 128 1.46 -18.23 7.69
CA LEU A 128 0.42 -17.87 6.74
C LEU A 128 0.65 -16.49 6.10
N THR A 129 0.97 -15.51 6.95
CA THR A 129 1.25 -14.13 6.53
C THR A 129 2.52 -14.09 5.68
N GLU A 130 3.55 -14.86 6.05
CA GLU A 130 4.79 -14.99 5.28
C GLU A 130 4.59 -15.62 3.89
N ALA A 131 3.71 -16.61 3.77
CA ALA A 131 3.48 -17.29 2.48
C ALA A 131 2.52 -16.53 1.55
N LEU A 132 1.50 -15.85 2.11
CA LEU A 132 0.44 -15.23 1.34
C LEU A 132 0.74 -13.77 0.98
N LEU A 133 1.31 -13.01 1.92
CA LEU A 133 1.52 -11.58 1.73
C LEU A 133 2.42 -11.25 0.53
N PRO A 134 3.54 -11.96 0.28
CA PRO A 134 4.39 -11.65 -0.86
C PRO A 134 3.70 -11.75 -2.23
N PRO A 135 3.02 -12.84 -2.61
CA PRO A 135 2.35 -12.92 -3.90
C PRO A 135 1.20 -11.90 -4.02
N VAL A 136 0.46 -11.63 -2.94
CA VAL A 136 -0.60 -10.63 -2.96
C VAL A 136 -0.02 -9.22 -3.13
N LEU A 137 1.06 -8.87 -2.43
CA LEU A 137 1.71 -7.57 -2.60
C LEU A 137 2.29 -7.41 -4.01
N LEU A 138 2.90 -8.46 -4.58
CA LEU A 138 3.36 -8.40 -5.97
C LEU A 138 2.21 -8.11 -6.91
N PHE A 139 1.08 -8.82 -6.78
CA PHE A 139 -0.11 -8.54 -7.57
C PHE A 139 -0.60 -7.09 -7.42
N LEU A 140 -0.67 -6.60 -6.18
CA LEU A 140 -1.13 -5.23 -5.88
C LEU A 140 -0.19 -4.15 -6.41
N PHE A 141 1.11 -4.42 -6.45
CA PHE A 141 2.12 -3.47 -6.93
C PHE A 141 2.27 -3.48 -8.45
N THR A 142 1.92 -4.58 -9.12
CA THR A 142 2.28 -4.77 -10.52
C THR A 142 1.05 -4.91 -11.43
N VAL A 143 0.12 -5.79 -11.11
CA VAL A 143 -1.01 -6.15 -11.97
C VAL A 143 -2.22 -5.25 -11.70
N LEU A 144 -2.55 -5.03 -10.42
CA LEU A 144 -3.74 -4.26 -10.03
C LEU A 144 -3.75 -2.83 -10.60
N PRO A 145 -2.62 -2.08 -10.62
CA PRO A 145 -2.62 -0.72 -11.15
C PRO A 145 -3.00 -0.64 -12.63
N ASN A 146 -2.61 -1.62 -13.43
CA ASN A 146 -2.89 -1.68 -14.87
C ASN A 146 -2.61 -0.33 -15.57
N GLU A 147 -3.59 0.30 -16.20
CA GLU A 147 -3.48 1.62 -16.87
C GLU A 147 -3.12 2.76 -15.90
N HIS A 148 -3.25 2.55 -14.59
CA HIS A 148 -2.89 3.52 -13.54
C HIS A 148 -1.48 3.30 -12.98
N PHE A 149 -0.66 2.46 -13.64
CA PHE A 149 0.72 2.24 -13.22
C PHE A 149 1.51 3.56 -13.22
N GLY A 150 2.22 3.82 -12.14
CA GLY A 150 2.98 5.05 -11.97
C GLY A 150 2.16 6.28 -11.56
N GLN A 151 0.83 6.20 -11.53
CA GLN A 151 0.02 7.27 -10.94
C GLN A 151 0.40 7.50 -9.46
N ARG A 152 0.18 8.70 -8.98
CA ARG A 152 0.53 9.11 -7.61
C ARG A 152 -0.03 8.17 -6.55
N GLU A 153 -1.25 7.67 -6.71
CA GLU A 153 -1.91 6.71 -5.81
C GLU A 153 -1.23 5.34 -5.84
N HIS A 154 -0.73 4.93 -6.99
CA HIS A 154 0.06 3.71 -7.10
C HIS A 154 1.41 3.87 -6.38
N ILE A 155 2.16 4.93 -6.69
CA ILE A 155 3.43 5.25 -6.01
C ILE A 155 3.21 5.36 -4.50
N LEU A 156 2.13 6.02 -4.08
CA LEU A 156 1.75 6.17 -2.68
C LEU A 156 1.52 4.81 -2.02
N PHE A 157 0.75 3.92 -2.64
CA PHE A 157 0.49 2.61 -2.06
C PHE A 157 1.77 1.78 -1.95
N VAL A 158 2.62 1.78 -2.99
CA VAL A 158 3.94 1.12 -2.96
C VAL A 158 4.80 1.68 -1.83
N ALA A 159 4.90 3.00 -1.69
CA ALA A 159 5.73 3.65 -0.67
C ALA A 159 5.17 3.48 0.77
N CYS A 160 3.84 3.44 0.92
CA CYS A 160 3.18 3.29 2.22
C CYS A 160 3.03 1.83 2.68
N ALA A 161 3.23 0.83 1.83
CA ALA A 161 3.11 -0.57 2.23
C ALA A 161 4.08 -0.98 3.35
N PRO A 162 5.37 -0.56 3.35
CA PRO A 162 6.26 -0.79 4.50
C PRO A 162 5.75 -0.11 5.78
N TYR A 163 5.20 1.10 5.69
CA TYR A 163 4.61 1.81 6.83
C TYR A 163 3.38 1.06 7.38
N MET A 164 2.52 0.56 6.51
CA MET A 164 1.36 -0.26 6.89
C MET A 164 1.79 -1.52 7.65
N ILE A 165 2.79 -2.26 7.16
CA ILE A 165 3.29 -3.48 7.82
C ILE A 165 4.06 -3.14 9.10
N ALA A 166 4.84 -2.07 9.11
CA ALA A 166 5.46 -1.55 10.32
C ALA A 166 4.41 -1.23 11.40
N SER A 167 3.27 -0.68 11.00
CA SER A 167 2.15 -0.40 11.92
C SER A 167 1.51 -1.66 12.48
N MET A 168 1.52 -2.78 11.73
CA MET A 168 1.11 -4.09 12.28
C MET A 168 2.04 -4.54 13.43
N ALA A 169 3.36 -4.48 13.22
CA ALA A 169 4.34 -4.82 14.24
C ALA A 169 4.24 -3.88 15.46
N ARG A 170 4.10 -2.58 15.20
CA ARG A 170 3.91 -1.55 16.23
C ARG A 170 2.64 -1.79 17.06
N GLY A 171 1.54 -2.21 16.41
CA GLY A 171 0.28 -2.56 17.08
C GLY A 171 0.37 -3.76 18.01
N GLU A 172 1.36 -4.64 17.81
CA GLU A 172 1.72 -5.76 18.71
C GLU A 172 2.80 -5.37 19.74
N GLY A 173 3.19 -4.11 19.83
CA GLY A 173 4.17 -3.60 20.79
C GLY A 173 5.62 -3.74 20.36
N ILE A 174 5.91 -4.17 19.14
CA ILE A 174 7.26 -4.30 18.62
C ILE A 174 7.83 -2.91 18.30
N LEU A 175 9.04 -2.65 18.78
CA LEU A 175 9.80 -1.45 18.47
C LEU A 175 10.74 -1.72 17.30
N LEU A 176 10.67 -0.87 16.28
CA LEU A 176 11.59 -0.90 15.15
C LEU A 176 12.88 -0.14 15.50
N SER A 177 13.98 -0.43 14.81
CA SER A 177 15.18 0.38 14.95
C SER A 177 14.90 1.83 14.52
N ARG A 178 15.55 2.79 15.19
CA ARG A 178 15.36 4.22 14.92
C ARG A 178 15.60 4.58 13.45
N GLY A 179 16.64 4.03 12.84
CA GLY A 179 16.97 4.26 11.43
C GLY A 179 15.90 3.72 10.49
N SER A 180 15.39 2.48 10.73
CA SER A 180 14.30 1.92 9.94
C SER A 180 13.01 2.73 10.08
N SER A 181 12.69 3.19 11.30
CA SER A 181 11.51 4.02 11.56
C SER A 181 11.58 5.33 10.80
N ILE A 182 12.71 6.03 10.85
CA ILE A 182 12.93 7.30 10.13
C ILE A 182 12.81 7.06 8.61
N ALA A 183 13.49 6.05 8.07
CA ALA A 183 13.45 5.75 6.64
C ALA A 183 12.03 5.44 6.15
N ILE A 184 11.28 4.59 6.88
CA ILE A 184 9.89 4.27 6.55
C ILE A 184 9.02 5.53 6.61
N GLY A 185 9.18 6.34 7.64
CA GLY A 185 8.42 7.58 7.81
C GLY A 185 8.71 8.61 6.72
N LEU A 186 9.98 8.80 6.33
CA LEU A 186 10.35 9.72 5.25
C LEU A 186 9.80 9.28 3.90
N VAL A 187 9.94 7.99 3.54
CA VAL A 187 9.44 7.46 2.26
C VAL A 187 7.92 7.57 2.19
N ALA A 188 7.22 7.15 3.25
CA ALA A 188 5.76 7.30 3.31
C ALA A 188 5.35 8.77 3.30
N GLY A 189 6.06 9.64 4.04
CA GLY A 189 5.81 11.08 4.10
C GLY A 189 5.89 11.75 2.74
N VAL A 190 6.92 11.44 1.93
CA VAL A 190 7.05 11.98 0.57
C VAL A 190 5.86 11.58 -0.29
N ALA A 191 5.48 10.31 -0.29
CA ALA A 191 4.37 9.83 -1.10
C ALA A 191 3.02 10.43 -0.66
N LEU A 192 2.78 10.52 0.64
CA LEU A 192 1.56 11.12 1.21
C LEU A 192 1.47 12.63 0.96
N ALA A 193 2.59 13.33 1.02
CA ALA A 193 2.62 14.77 0.81
C ALA A 193 2.44 15.18 -0.67
N MET A 194 2.74 14.29 -1.64
CA MET A 194 2.39 14.54 -3.04
C MET A 194 0.89 14.74 -3.26
N LYS A 195 0.05 14.17 -2.39
CA LYS A 195 -1.40 14.28 -2.45
C LYS A 195 -1.99 14.32 -1.03
N PRO A 196 -2.08 15.51 -0.39
CA PRO A 196 -2.33 15.68 1.04
C PRO A 196 -3.63 15.04 1.55
N HIS A 197 -4.62 14.81 0.70
CA HIS A 197 -5.84 14.08 1.09
C HIS A 197 -5.50 12.72 1.75
N TYR A 198 -4.41 12.09 1.32
CA TYR A 198 -3.97 10.79 1.86
C TYR A 198 -3.30 10.87 3.24
N LEU A 199 -3.11 12.08 3.80
CA LEU A 199 -2.73 12.23 5.21
C LEU A 199 -3.80 11.69 6.17
N ALA A 200 -5.01 11.44 5.70
CA ALA A 200 -6.02 10.71 6.47
C ALA A 200 -5.56 9.26 6.82
N ILE A 201 -4.69 8.64 6.01
CA ILE A 201 -4.14 7.32 6.31
C ILE A 201 -3.27 7.35 7.57
N PRO A 202 -2.18 8.14 7.67
CA PRO A 202 -1.40 8.20 8.89
C PRO A 202 -2.19 8.77 10.06
N ALA A 203 -3.10 9.74 9.86
CA ALA A 203 -3.96 10.23 10.92
C ALA A 203 -4.78 9.10 11.57
N ALA A 204 -5.42 8.26 10.76
CA ALA A 204 -6.19 7.12 11.26
C ALA A 204 -5.29 6.07 11.93
N LEU A 205 -4.15 5.72 11.30
CA LEU A 205 -3.23 4.71 11.84
C LEU A 205 -2.57 5.15 13.14
N GLU A 206 -2.09 6.38 13.22
CA GLU A 206 -1.43 6.87 14.44
C GLU A 206 -2.44 7.09 15.57
N LEU A 207 -3.69 7.47 15.26
CA LEU A 207 -4.77 7.50 16.25
C LEU A 207 -5.06 6.09 16.80
N TYR A 208 -5.14 5.09 15.93
CA TYR A 208 -5.29 3.69 16.35
C TYR A 208 -4.12 3.24 17.24
N LEU A 209 -2.89 3.55 16.84
CA LEU A 209 -1.69 3.19 17.61
C LEU A 209 -1.60 3.96 18.93
N LEU A 210 -2.04 5.22 18.98
CA LEU A 210 -2.14 6.01 20.19
C LEU A 210 -3.07 5.34 21.21
N ILE A 211 -4.23 4.88 20.77
CA ILE A 211 -5.20 4.19 21.62
C ILE A 211 -4.64 2.82 22.09
N ARG A 212 -3.93 2.09 21.22
CA ARG A 212 -3.40 0.75 21.50
C ARG A 212 -2.16 0.73 22.38
N ARG A 213 -1.24 1.68 22.18
CA ARG A 213 0.11 1.69 22.78
C ARG A 213 0.27 2.75 23.87
N GLY A 214 -0.68 3.67 23.93
CA GLY A 214 -0.61 4.86 24.79
C GLY A 214 0.26 5.99 24.21
N TRP A 215 0.04 7.20 24.73
CA TRP A 215 0.59 8.42 24.18
C TRP A 215 2.12 8.49 24.28
N ARG A 216 2.73 8.01 25.39
CA ARG A 216 4.19 8.05 25.58
C ARG A 216 4.92 7.27 24.51
N THR A 217 4.49 6.03 24.25
CA THR A 217 5.13 5.17 23.25
C THR A 217 4.92 5.69 21.83
N THR A 218 3.76 6.28 21.54
CA THR A 218 3.46 6.85 20.22
C THR A 218 4.26 8.12 19.97
N LEU A 219 4.40 9.02 20.94
CA LEU A 219 5.16 10.26 20.79
C LEU A 219 6.67 10.04 20.71
N THR A 220 7.20 8.95 21.26
CA THR A 220 8.63 8.61 21.14
C THR A 220 8.97 7.84 19.85
N ASP A 221 7.97 7.45 19.08
CA ASP A 221 8.14 6.72 17.82
C ASP A 221 8.54 7.68 16.70
N PRO A 222 9.65 7.43 15.97
CA PRO A 222 10.11 8.35 14.92
C PRO A 222 9.23 8.41 13.68
N ILE A 223 8.41 7.38 13.38
CA ILE A 223 7.64 7.29 12.12
C ILE A 223 6.69 8.50 11.96
N PRO A 224 5.75 8.80 12.89
CA PRO A 224 4.82 9.90 12.71
C PRO A 224 5.55 11.26 12.61
N TRP A 225 6.66 11.43 13.33
CA TRP A 225 7.46 12.65 13.25
C TRP A 225 8.13 12.83 11.89
N ALA A 226 8.65 11.74 11.30
CA ALA A 226 9.24 11.79 9.97
C ALA A 226 8.20 12.09 8.89
N ILE A 227 7.00 11.49 8.97
CA ILE A 227 5.87 11.81 8.08
C ILE A 227 5.48 13.29 8.25
N GLY A 228 5.30 13.73 9.49
CA GLY A 228 4.92 15.12 9.82
C GLY A 228 5.97 16.13 9.34
N LEU A 229 7.26 15.84 9.51
CA LEU A 229 8.35 16.69 9.04
C LEU A 229 8.28 16.90 7.53
N VAL A 230 8.11 15.82 6.74
CA VAL A 230 7.98 15.93 5.29
C VAL A 230 6.74 16.74 4.90
N ALA A 231 5.59 16.47 5.53
CA ALA A 231 4.36 17.19 5.24
C ALA A 231 4.49 18.69 5.55
N VAL A 232 5.05 19.04 6.70
CA VAL A 232 5.29 20.44 7.10
C VAL A 232 6.32 21.11 6.17
N ALA A 233 7.44 20.46 5.90
CA ALA A 233 8.46 20.99 4.99
C ALA A 233 7.90 21.25 3.59
N HIS A 234 7.09 20.32 3.09
CA HIS A 234 6.39 20.50 1.80
C HIS A 234 5.41 21.67 1.84
N PHE A 235 4.57 21.75 2.87
CA PHE A 235 3.64 22.84 3.04
C PHE A 235 4.35 24.21 3.12
N VAL A 236 5.44 24.30 3.90
CA VAL A 236 6.25 25.50 3.99
C VAL A 236 6.87 25.85 2.63
N SER A 237 7.34 24.86 1.87
CA SER A 237 7.95 25.08 0.55
C SER A 237 6.99 25.73 -0.45
N MET A 238 5.68 25.48 -0.34
CA MET A 238 4.68 26.12 -1.22
C MET A 238 4.55 27.65 -1.01
N TYR A 239 5.01 28.17 0.14
CA TYR A 239 4.96 29.60 0.44
C TYR A 239 6.35 30.25 0.50
N THR A 240 7.42 29.48 0.36
CA THR A 240 8.79 30.00 0.42
C THR A 240 9.56 29.80 -0.89
N ILE A 241 9.62 28.55 -1.36
CA ILE A 241 10.37 28.18 -2.57
C ILE A 241 9.47 28.27 -3.82
N PHE A 242 8.23 27.81 -3.72
CA PHE A 242 7.24 27.76 -4.80
C PHE A 242 6.08 28.72 -4.50
N ARG A 243 6.42 30.00 -4.22
CA ARG A 243 5.43 31.03 -3.79
C ARG A 243 4.29 31.18 -4.79
N GLU A 244 4.62 31.10 -6.07
CA GLU A 244 3.65 31.23 -7.16
C GLU A 244 2.58 30.13 -7.11
N TYR A 245 2.93 28.94 -6.61
CA TYR A 245 1.95 27.90 -6.35
C TYR A 245 0.93 28.35 -5.27
N GLY A 246 1.41 28.80 -4.14
CA GLY A 246 0.55 29.19 -3.02
C GLY A 246 -0.29 30.45 -3.30
N GLU A 247 0.30 31.42 -4.00
CA GLU A 247 -0.31 32.72 -4.28
C GLU A 247 -1.26 32.71 -5.50
N PHE A 248 -0.96 31.93 -6.56
CA PHE A 248 -1.72 31.96 -7.80
C PHE A 248 -2.32 30.60 -8.19
N VAL A 249 -1.52 29.53 -8.20
CA VAL A 249 -1.98 28.25 -8.76
C VAL A 249 -2.98 27.57 -7.84
N MET A 250 -2.76 27.59 -6.54
CA MET A 250 -3.65 26.94 -5.59
C MET A 250 -5.06 27.61 -5.56
N PRO A 251 -5.21 28.94 -5.52
CA PRO A 251 -6.53 29.59 -5.66
C PRO A 251 -7.19 29.24 -7.00
N LEU A 252 -6.45 29.30 -8.12
CA LEU A 252 -6.95 28.96 -9.45
C LEU A 252 -7.38 27.48 -9.52
N ALA A 253 -6.63 26.58 -8.93
CA ALA A 253 -6.97 25.15 -8.88
C ALA A 253 -8.27 24.91 -8.08
N VAL A 254 -8.48 25.64 -6.99
CA VAL A 254 -9.73 25.57 -6.21
C VAL A 254 -10.91 26.09 -7.02
N GLU A 255 -10.73 27.18 -7.76
CA GLU A 255 -11.81 27.82 -8.52
C GLU A 255 -12.13 27.09 -9.82
N ALA A 256 -11.11 26.77 -10.60
CA ALA A 256 -11.27 26.25 -11.95
C ALA A 256 -11.14 24.73 -12.06
N TYR A 257 -10.18 24.11 -11.36
CA TYR A 257 -9.92 22.67 -11.47
C TYR A 257 -10.77 21.84 -10.51
N ALA A 258 -11.02 22.30 -9.28
CA ALA A 258 -11.79 21.52 -8.31
C ALA A 258 -13.18 21.11 -8.82
N PRO A 259 -13.93 21.95 -9.56
CA PRO A 259 -15.21 21.57 -10.14
C PRO A 259 -15.11 20.53 -11.28
N ILE A 260 -13.94 20.37 -11.93
CA ILE A 260 -13.78 19.43 -13.04
C ILE A 260 -13.90 17.99 -12.52
N GLY A 261 -14.89 17.26 -13.03
CA GLY A 261 -15.15 15.88 -12.61
C GLY A 261 -15.68 15.75 -11.19
N ASP A 262 -16.10 16.84 -10.55
CA ASP A 262 -16.76 16.78 -9.24
C ASP A 262 -18.13 16.14 -9.39
N THR A 263 -18.28 14.94 -8.79
CA THR A 263 -19.54 14.21 -8.73
C THR A 263 -20.22 14.40 -7.36
N GLY A 264 -19.61 15.19 -6.49
CA GLY A 264 -19.98 15.31 -5.10
C GLY A 264 -19.78 14.00 -4.32
N TRP A 265 -19.84 14.08 -3.01
CA TRP A 265 -19.63 12.92 -2.13
C TRP A 265 -20.61 11.76 -2.40
N ARG A 266 -21.84 12.07 -2.82
CA ARG A 266 -22.84 11.04 -3.19
C ARG A 266 -22.43 10.28 -4.43
N GLY A 267 -22.03 10.98 -5.50
CA GLY A 267 -21.57 10.33 -6.73
C GLY A 267 -20.33 9.49 -6.51
N VAL A 268 -19.41 9.95 -5.67
CA VAL A 268 -18.21 9.16 -5.30
C VAL A 268 -18.62 7.88 -4.54
N LEU A 269 -19.50 7.97 -3.54
CA LEU A 269 -19.96 6.81 -2.76
C LEU A 269 -20.73 5.78 -3.60
N THR A 270 -21.40 6.22 -4.66
CA THR A 270 -22.16 5.33 -5.56
C THR A 270 -21.36 4.94 -6.82
N SER A 271 -20.10 5.36 -6.93
CA SER A 271 -19.26 5.02 -8.09
C SER A 271 -19.03 3.51 -8.21
N ASN A 272 -18.87 3.04 -9.45
CA ASN A 272 -18.69 1.62 -9.78
C ASN A 272 -17.41 1.00 -9.17
N VAL A 273 -16.50 1.81 -8.65
CA VAL A 273 -15.23 1.36 -8.07
C VAL A 273 -15.21 1.52 -6.55
N LEU A 274 -15.62 2.69 -6.03
CA LEU A 274 -15.57 2.93 -4.58
C LEU A 274 -16.67 2.17 -3.84
N ALA A 275 -17.89 2.13 -4.37
CA ALA A 275 -18.98 1.43 -3.69
C ALA A 275 -18.67 -0.06 -3.41
N PRO A 276 -18.26 -0.88 -4.41
CA PRO A 276 -17.88 -2.27 -4.14
C PRO A 276 -16.63 -2.38 -3.25
N THR A 277 -15.69 -1.43 -3.34
CA THR A 277 -14.52 -1.40 -2.46
C THR A 277 -14.92 -1.17 -1.00
N LEU A 278 -15.83 -0.22 -0.73
CA LEU A 278 -16.34 0.03 0.63
C LEU A 278 -17.11 -1.19 1.17
N ILE A 279 -17.94 -1.81 0.35
CA ILE A 279 -18.65 -3.05 0.72
C ILE A 279 -17.64 -4.14 1.08
N ALA A 280 -16.62 -4.35 0.26
CA ALA A 280 -15.57 -5.33 0.53
C ALA A 280 -14.78 -5.00 1.81
N LEU A 281 -14.41 -3.74 2.05
CA LEU A 281 -13.75 -3.29 3.28
C LEU A 281 -14.60 -3.59 4.52
N VAL A 282 -15.91 -3.32 4.46
CA VAL A 282 -16.84 -3.58 5.57
C VAL A 282 -16.95 -5.09 5.81
N ILE A 283 -17.25 -5.87 4.77
CA ILE A 283 -17.45 -7.32 4.90
C ILE A 283 -16.17 -8.01 5.40
N PHE A 284 -15.06 -7.85 4.70
CA PHE A 284 -13.82 -8.51 5.06
C PHE A 284 -13.19 -7.91 6.31
N GLY A 285 -13.39 -6.61 6.55
CA GLY A 285 -12.98 -5.94 7.78
C GLY A 285 -13.69 -6.50 9.01
N LEU A 286 -15.01 -6.64 8.98
CA LEU A 286 -15.80 -7.25 10.06
C LEU A 286 -15.38 -8.70 10.28
N ILE A 287 -15.29 -9.50 9.22
CA ILE A 287 -14.82 -10.88 9.31
C ILE A 287 -13.42 -10.94 9.93
N ALA A 288 -12.49 -10.11 9.47
CA ALA A 288 -11.14 -10.08 9.96
C ALA A 288 -11.07 -9.66 11.45
N VAL A 289 -11.75 -8.60 11.84
CA VAL A 289 -11.74 -8.10 13.23
C VAL A 289 -12.39 -9.08 14.19
N ILE A 290 -13.54 -9.67 13.81
CA ILE A 290 -14.28 -10.60 14.67
C ILE A 290 -13.54 -11.93 14.84
N PHE A 291 -13.07 -12.50 13.74
CA PHE A 291 -12.53 -13.85 13.74
C PHE A 291 -11.01 -13.93 13.90
N THR A 292 -10.23 -12.93 13.43
CA THR A 292 -8.77 -12.99 13.51
C THR A 292 -8.22 -12.34 14.78
N LYS A 293 -8.81 -11.25 15.22
CA LYS A 293 -8.42 -10.46 16.41
C LYS A 293 -6.94 -10.01 16.42
N THR A 294 -6.27 -10.03 15.26
CA THR A 294 -4.84 -9.67 15.12
C THR A 294 -4.65 -8.18 14.89
N ALA A 295 -3.48 -7.62 15.23
CA ALA A 295 -3.13 -6.24 14.88
C ALA A 295 -3.09 -6.05 13.35
N ALA A 296 -2.64 -7.06 12.61
CA ALA A 296 -2.62 -7.01 11.14
C ALA A 296 -4.01 -6.71 10.55
N ALA A 297 -5.06 -7.45 10.99
CA ALA A 297 -6.42 -7.20 10.53
C ALA A 297 -6.91 -5.80 10.89
N ARG A 298 -6.67 -5.35 12.12
CA ARG A 298 -7.09 -4.02 12.58
C ARG A 298 -6.37 -2.90 11.82
N VAL A 299 -5.07 -3.03 11.60
CA VAL A 299 -4.27 -2.06 10.83
C VAL A 299 -4.75 -1.96 9.39
N LEU A 300 -5.05 -3.09 8.74
CA LEU A 300 -5.59 -3.09 7.38
C LEU A 300 -6.96 -2.42 7.30
N VAL A 301 -7.84 -2.64 8.28
CA VAL A 301 -9.13 -1.95 8.37
C VAL A 301 -8.93 -0.44 8.52
N VAL A 302 -8.07 -0.02 9.44
CA VAL A 302 -7.81 1.41 9.71
C VAL A 302 -7.14 2.08 8.53
N PHE A 303 -6.16 1.42 7.89
CA PHE A 303 -5.54 1.88 6.65
C PHE A 303 -6.59 2.05 5.53
N GLY A 304 -7.43 1.05 5.35
CA GLY A 304 -8.51 1.07 4.35
C GLY A 304 -9.52 2.20 4.60
N ILE A 305 -9.88 2.45 5.86
CA ILE A 305 -10.73 3.60 6.25
C ILE A 305 -10.06 4.92 5.89
N GLY A 306 -8.80 5.13 6.28
CA GLY A 306 -8.05 6.34 5.94
C GLY A 306 -7.95 6.56 4.43
N ALA A 307 -7.70 5.50 3.66
CA ALA A 307 -7.65 5.54 2.20
C ALA A 307 -9.02 5.84 1.58
N ALA A 308 -10.10 5.26 2.11
CA ALA A 308 -11.46 5.53 1.66
C ALA A 308 -11.89 6.98 1.94
N ILE A 309 -11.57 7.51 3.12
CA ILE A 309 -11.79 8.93 3.46
C ILE A 309 -11.06 9.81 2.46
N SER A 310 -9.81 9.47 2.11
CA SER A 310 -9.02 10.21 1.13
C SER A 310 -9.64 10.21 -0.25
N ALA A 311 -10.18 9.07 -0.70
CA ALA A 311 -10.86 8.96 -1.99
C ALA A 311 -12.16 9.78 -2.02
N ILE A 312 -12.94 9.75 -0.93
CA ILE A 312 -14.18 10.52 -0.80
C ILE A 312 -13.90 12.02 -0.77
N ALA A 313 -12.87 12.45 -0.05
CA ALA A 313 -12.51 13.86 0.10
C ALA A 313 -12.12 14.52 -1.25
N GLN A 314 -11.67 13.74 -2.22
CA GLN A 314 -11.35 14.23 -3.57
C GLN A 314 -12.58 14.52 -4.43
N ALA A 315 -13.76 14.00 -4.07
CA ALA A 315 -15.07 14.21 -4.69
C ALA A 315 -15.17 13.86 -6.21
N LYS A 316 -14.15 13.26 -6.82
CA LYS A 316 -14.06 13.07 -8.27
C LYS A 316 -14.48 11.67 -8.77
N GLY A 317 -14.52 10.65 -7.91
CA GLY A 317 -14.93 9.29 -8.26
C GLY A 317 -14.00 8.56 -9.25
N TRP A 318 -12.80 9.06 -9.52
CA TRP A 318 -11.87 8.44 -10.45
C TRP A 318 -11.32 7.12 -9.90
N PRO A 319 -11.19 6.07 -10.75
CA PRO A 319 -10.84 4.73 -10.30
C PRO A 319 -9.51 4.64 -9.52
N TYR A 320 -8.50 5.38 -9.94
CA TYR A 320 -7.19 5.34 -9.29
C TYR A 320 -7.18 5.95 -7.87
N HIS A 321 -8.12 6.84 -7.53
CA HIS A 321 -8.26 7.37 -6.16
C HIS A 321 -8.58 6.27 -5.14
N VAL A 322 -9.18 5.19 -5.61
CA VAL A 322 -9.63 4.07 -4.76
C VAL A 322 -8.53 3.02 -4.57
N LEU A 323 -7.45 3.07 -5.35
CA LEU A 323 -6.41 2.03 -5.39
C LEU A 323 -5.86 1.64 -4.01
N PRO A 324 -5.50 2.57 -3.09
CA PRO A 324 -5.03 2.20 -1.76
C PRO A 324 -6.10 1.52 -0.90
N ALA A 325 -7.36 1.95 -1.00
CA ALA A 325 -8.49 1.35 -0.26
C ALA A 325 -8.82 -0.05 -0.79
N LEU A 326 -8.84 -0.22 -2.12
CA LEU A 326 -9.04 -1.50 -2.79
C LEU A 326 -7.92 -2.50 -2.42
N SER A 327 -6.68 -2.04 -2.39
CA SER A 327 -5.55 -2.86 -1.97
C SER A 327 -5.70 -3.36 -0.54
N ALA A 328 -6.18 -2.52 0.39
CA ALA A 328 -6.48 -2.94 1.75
C ALA A 328 -7.60 -3.98 1.81
N ALA A 329 -8.67 -3.81 1.00
CA ALA A 329 -9.77 -4.77 0.92
C ALA A 329 -9.30 -6.14 0.41
N ILE A 330 -8.44 -6.17 -0.61
CA ILE A 330 -7.87 -7.42 -1.16
C ILE A 330 -6.98 -8.10 -0.11
N LEU A 331 -6.15 -7.36 0.62
CA LEU A 331 -5.34 -7.90 1.71
C LEU A 331 -6.19 -8.48 2.83
N LEU A 332 -7.27 -7.80 3.21
CA LEU A 332 -8.23 -8.32 4.20
C LEU A 332 -8.92 -9.59 3.71
N ALA A 333 -9.37 -9.62 2.46
CA ALA A 333 -9.96 -10.81 1.85
C ALA A 333 -8.99 -12.00 1.90
N ALA A 334 -7.74 -11.78 1.50
CA ALA A 334 -6.69 -12.80 1.51
C ALA A 334 -6.45 -13.37 2.92
N LEU A 335 -6.41 -12.51 3.96
CA LEU A 335 -6.26 -12.94 5.35
C LEU A 335 -7.45 -13.78 5.84
N THR A 336 -8.68 -13.46 5.42
CA THR A 336 -9.89 -14.11 5.90
C THR A 336 -10.16 -15.46 5.24
N VAL A 337 -9.94 -15.56 3.92
CA VAL A 337 -10.21 -16.78 3.14
C VAL A 337 -9.35 -17.95 3.62
N ARG A 338 -8.08 -17.74 3.83
CA ARG A 338 -7.16 -18.82 4.19
C ARG A 338 -7.36 -19.34 5.62
N ARG A 339 -7.83 -18.51 6.54
CA ARG A 339 -8.12 -18.96 7.90
C ARG A 339 -9.29 -19.95 7.97
N ARG A 340 -10.28 -19.80 7.10
CA ARG A 340 -11.37 -20.78 6.96
C ARG A 340 -10.84 -22.13 6.49
N SER A 341 -9.91 -22.15 5.54
CA SER A 341 -9.29 -23.38 5.03
C SER A 341 -8.53 -24.15 6.09
N THR A 342 -7.74 -23.46 6.94
CA THR A 342 -6.98 -24.11 8.04
C THR A 342 -7.88 -24.58 9.17
N ALA A 343 -8.96 -23.87 9.48
CA ALA A 343 -9.94 -24.27 10.49
C ALA A 343 -10.72 -25.51 10.03
N THR A 344 -11.10 -25.56 8.75
CA THR A 344 -11.81 -26.72 8.17
C THR A 344 -10.93 -27.96 8.11
N CYS A 345 -9.64 -27.81 7.78
CA CYS A 345 -8.68 -28.93 7.85
C CYS A 345 -8.46 -29.44 9.27
N ARG A 346 -8.40 -28.56 10.29
CA ARG A 346 -8.27 -28.96 11.70
C ARG A 346 -9.53 -29.65 12.21
N SER A 347 -10.72 -29.17 11.85
CA SER A 347 -11.98 -29.82 12.24
C SER A 347 -12.18 -31.15 11.55
N ALA A 348 -11.81 -31.30 10.29
CA ALA A 348 -11.85 -32.57 9.57
C ALA A 348 -10.86 -33.59 10.18
N ALA A 349 -9.65 -33.17 10.52
CA ALA A 349 -8.69 -34.02 11.20
C ALA A 349 -9.15 -34.43 12.61
N ALA A 350 -9.79 -33.52 13.37
CA ALA A 350 -10.37 -33.82 14.68
C ALA A 350 -11.61 -34.75 14.57
N ALA A 351 -12.44 -34.58 13.55
CA ALA A 351 -13.58 -35.47 13.31
C ALA A 351 -13.17 -36.88 12.91
N ILE A 352 -12.07 -37.05 12.18
CA ILE A 352 -11.52 -38.35 11.82
C ILE A 352 -10.97 -39.05 13.08
N THR A 353 -10.28 -38.33 13.97
CA THR A 353 -9.77 -38.90 15.24
C THR A 353 -10.85 -39.25 16.26
N CYS A 354 -12.01 -38.54 16.22
CA CYS A 354 -13.15 -38.83 17.10
C CYS A 354 -14.00 -40.02 16.66
N ARG A 355 -13.92 -40.42 15.39
CA ARG A 355 -14.68 -41.57 14.84
C ARG A 355 -14.05 -42.95 15.15
N TRP A 356 -12.84 -42.97 15.69
CA TRP A 356 -12.05 -44.18 16.02
C TRP A 356 -11.79 -44.34 17.53
N ARG A 357 -12.50 -43.62 18.36
CA ARG A 357 -12.61 -43.87 19.80
C ARG A 357 -14.04 -44.29 20.16
#